data_57cd02dc2828e85c8ffe085b22042031
#
_entry.id   57cd02dc2828e85c8ffe085b22042031
#
_cell.length_a   1.000
_cell.length_b   1.000
_cell.length_c   1.000
_cell.angle_alpha   90.00
_cell.angle_beta   90.00
_cell.angle_gamma   90.00
#
_symmetry.space_group_name_H-M   'P 1'
#
loop_
_entity.id
_entity.type
_entity.pdbx_description
1 polymer ?
#
loop_
_entity_poly.entity_id
_entity_poly.type
_entity_poly.pdbx_seq_one_letter_code
_entity_poly.pdbx_strand_id
1 'polypeptide(L)'
;VSDKSLSHFNDRAAVESPLVALATSHAGSGVSLLADPADALQSRLHFAAMAQSTLDVQYYLWQGDDSGLALTQEVLLAADRGVRVRILLDDIYHSGRDSAYQTLDTHPNVEVRLFNPMGNRGATKQSNYAFGKSTFNYRMHNKIFLVDGVAAILGGRNIGDEYFGRDTSFNFQDMEAIAIGEVAADTGEAFDLFWNA
;
A
#
# COMPACT_ATOMS: atom_id res chain seq x y z
N VAL A 1 -20.95 6.98 -0.66
CA VAL A 1 -19.50 7.07 -0.79
C VAL A 1 -19.10 8.40 -0.17
N SER A 2 -18.37 8.39 0.95
CA SER A 2 -17.90 9.61 1.56
C SER A 2 -16.76 10.19 0.70
N ASP A 3 -16.61 11.54 0.66
CA ASP A 3 -15.50 12.22 -0.03
C ASP A 3 -14.10 11.75 0.43
N LYS A 4 -14.05 10.95 1.50
CA LYS A 4 -12.83 10.33 2.01
C LYS A 4 -12.28 9.20 1.13
N SER A 5 -13.06 8.68 0.18
CA SER A 5 -12.69 7.51 -0.62
C SER A 5 -11.90 7.81 -1.89
N LEU A 6 -11.79 9.07 -2.29
CA LEU A 6 -11.06 9.46 -3.50
C LEU A 6 -9.61 9.79 -3.18
N SER A 7 -8.68 9.48 -4.09
CA SER A 7 -7.32 9.98 -4.00
C SER A 7 -7.33 11.50 -4.19
N HIS A 8 -6.50 12.23 -3.45
CA HIS A 8 -6.35 13.68 -3.64
C HIS A 8 -5.49 14.01 -4.86
N PHE A 9 -5.65 13.23 -5.90
CA PHE A 9 -4.89 13.35 -7.11
C PHE A 9 -4.98 14.75 -7.76
N ASN A 10 -6.14 15.40 -7.65
CA ASN A 10 -6.37 16.73 -8.24
C ASN A 10 -5.85 17.89 -7.39
N ASP A 11 -5.49 17.67 -6.13
CA ASP A 11 -5.02 18.72 -5.22
C ASP A 11 -3.47 18.88 -5.20
N ARG A 12 -2.76 18.24 -6.13
CA ARG A 12 -1.29 18.23 -6.19
C ARG A 12 -0.65 19.61 -6.21
N ALA A 13 -1.30 20.57 -6.83
CA ALA A 13 -0.78 21.94 -6.96
C ALA A 13 -0.72 22.69 -5.62
N ALA A 14 -1.38 22.17 -4.58
CA ALA A 14 -1.47 22.79 -3.26
C ALA A 14 -0.48 22.22 -2.24
N VAL A 15 0.25 21.14 -2.59
CA VAL A 15 1.15 20.45 -1.65
C VAL A 15 2.60 20.84 -1.94
N GLU A 16 3.22 21.53 -0.99
CA GLU A 16 4.66 21.81 -1.01
C GLU A 16 5.41 20.60 -0.43
N SER A 17 5.73 19.61 -1.27
CA SER A 17 6.56 18.48 -0.87
C SER A 17 7.77 18.34 -1.81
N PRO A 18 8.92 17.82 -1.32
CA PRO A 18 10.07 17.53 -2.17
C PRO A 18 9.75 16.59 -3.33
N LEU A 19 8.82 15.66 -3.13
CA LEU A 19 8.36 14.72 -4.16
C LEU A 19 7.53 15.43 -5.24
N VAL A 20 6.65 16.34 -4.84
CA VAL A 20 5.88 17.17 -5.78
C VAL A 20 6.81 18.07 -6.60
N ALA A 21 7.78 18.73 -5.94
CA ALA A 21 8.76 19.56 -6.62
C ALA A 21 9.59 18.74 -7.65
N LEU A 22 10.01 17.52 -7.28
CA LEU A 22 10.72 16.63 -8.19
C LEU A 22 9.84 16.19 -9.36
N ALA A 23 8.60 15.76 -9.10
CA ALA A 23 7.66 15.29 -10.12
C ALA A 23 7.27 16.38 -11.13
N THR A 24 7.22 17.64 -10.69
CA THR A 24 6.85 18.78 -11.53
C THR A 24 8.03 19.45 -12.23
N SER A 25 9.27 19.12 -11.85
CA SER A 25 10.49 19.70 -12.45
C SER A 25 10.72 19.26 -13.90
N HIS A 26 10.09 18.17 -14.35
CA HIS A 26 10.19 17.64 -15.70
C HIS A 26 8.80 17.24 -16.21
N ALA A 27 8.62 17.35 -17.52
CA ALA A 27 7.40 16.85 -18.17
C ALA A 27 7.47 15.32 -18.32
N GLY A 28 6.31 14.65 -18.15
CA GLY A 28 6.18 13.21 -18.30
C GLY A 28 6.53 12.44 -17.03
N SER A 29 7.04 11.23 -17.19
CA SER A 29 7.31 10.30 -16.10
C SER A 29 8.79 9.98 -15.96
N GLY A 30 9.27 9.93 -14.72
CA GLY A 30 10.56 9.35 -14.35
C GLY A 30 10.39 7.95 -13.76
N VAL A 31 11.25 7.00 -14.17
CA VAL A 31 11.23 5.63 -13.63
C VAL A 31 12.65 5.19 -13.29
N SER A 32 12.84 4.62 -12.12
CA SER A 32 14.10 4.03 -11.67
C SER A 32 13.86 2.61 -11.15
N LEU A 33 14.69 1.65 -11.56
CA LEU A 33 14.59 0.28 -11.07
C LEU A 33 15.03 0.19 -9.61
N LEU A 34 14.31 -0.63 -8.85
CA LEU A 34 14.53 -0.90 -7.43
C LEU A 34 14.68 -2.41 -7.24
N ALA A 35 15.88 -2.89 -7.50
CA ALA A 35 16.20 -4.32 -7.48
C ALA A 35 16.64 -4.81 -6.10
N ASP A 36 17.44 -4.02 -5.38
CA ASP A 36 17.94 -4.39 -4.06
C ASP A 36 16.81 -4.44 -3.02
N PRO A 37 16.69 -5.54 -2.25
CA PRO A 37 15.61 -5.68 -1.27
C PRO A 37 15.73 -4.72 -0.07
N ALA A 38 16.95 -4.37 0.37
CA ALA A 38 17.13 -3.42 1.46
C ALA A 38 16.78 -2.00 1.01
N ASP A 39 17.17 -1.61 -0.20
CA ASP A 39 16.79 -0.33 -0.81
C ASP A 39 15.27 -0.25 -1.00
N ALA A 40 14.61 -1.38 -1.31
CA ALA A 40 13.17 -1.45 -1.48
C ALA A 40 12.41 -1.14 -0.17
N LEU A 41 12.88 -1.65 0.96
CA LEU A 41 12.31 -1.31 2.28
C LEU A 41 12.61 0.14 2.65
N GLN A 42 13.88 0.56 2.53
CA GLN A 42 14.31 1.91 2.86
C GLN A 42 13.56 2.98 2.05
N SER A 43 13.32 2.73 0.77
CA SER A 43 12.56 3.65 -0.08
C SER A 43 11.14 3.85 0.43
N ARG A 44 10.45 2.79 0.89
CA ARG A 44 9.11 2.89 1.46
C ARG A 44 9.10 3.68 2.77
N LEU A 45 10.06 3.40 3.67
CA LEU A 45 10.19 4.14 4.93
C LEU A 45 10.43 5.63 4.67
N HIS A 46 11.35 5.96 3.75
CA HIS A 46 11.62 7.35 3.37
C HIS A 46 10.41 8.01 2.69
N PHE A 47 9.70 7.30 1.82
CA PHE A 47 8.50 7.84 1.17
C PHE A 47 7.40 8.11 2.19
N ALA A 48 7.15 7.21 3.14
CA ALA A 48 6.21 7.45 4.23
C ALA A 48 6.64 8.66 5.08
N ALA A 49 7.93 8.78 5.40
CA ALA A 49 8.46 9.92 6.16
C ALA A 49 8.33 11.26 5.41
N MET A 50 8.43 11.24 4.07
CA MET A 50 8.31 12.45 3.23
C MET A 50 6.87 12.81 2.85
N ALA A 51 5.90 11.92 3.06
CA ALA A 51 4.50 12.17 2.75
C ALA A 51 3.97 13.43 3.45
N GLN A 52 3.27 14.30 2.72
CA GLN A 52 2.72 15.56 3.21
C GLN A 52 1.18 15.61 3.15
N SER A 53 0.56 14.92 2.19
CA SER A 53 -0.87 14.99 1.94
C SER A 53 -1.53 13.62 1.97
N THR A 54 -1.05 12.68 1.15
CA THR A 54 -1.69 11.37 1.01
C THR A 54 -0.66 10.24 0.98
N LEU A 55 -1.07 9.10 1.53
CA LEU A 55 -0.35 7.85 1.42
C LEU A 55 -1.34 6.73 1.12
N ASP A 56 -1.30 6.21 -0.10
CA ASP A 56 -2.18 5.14 -0.57
C ASP A 56 -1.37 3.86 -0.75
N VAL A 57 -1.72 2.82 -0.02
CA VAL A 57 -0.98 1.56 -0.03
C VAL A 57 -1.90 0.38 -0.32
N GLN A 58 -1.49 -0.46 -1.28
CA GLN A 58 -2.25 -1.61 -1.76
C GLN A 58 -1.35 -2.82 -1.81
N TYR A 59 -1.70 -3.88 -1.07
CA TYR A 59 -0.89 -5.09 -0.99
C TYR A 59 -1.74 -6.35 -0.93
N TYR A 60 -1.19 -7.42 -1.52
CA TYR A 60 -1.74 -8.76 -1.40
C TYR A 60 -1.43 -9.37 -0.04
N LEU A 61 -0.21 -9.11 0.49
CA LEU A 61 0.26 -9.60 1.77
C LEU A 61 1.00 -8.49 2.51
N TRP A 62 0.66 -8.30 3.78
CA TRP A 62 1.38 -7.45 4.73
C TRP A 62 1.56 -8.23 6.02
N GLN A 63 2.79 -8.64 6.33
CA GLN A 63 3.10 -9.43 7.51
C GLN A 63 3.26 -8.56 8.77
N GLY A 64 3.18 -9.19 9.92
CA GLY A 64 3.43 -8.55 11.22
C GLY A 64 4.83 -8.89 11.75
N ASP A 65 5.80 -9.04 10.85
CA ASP A 65 7.21 -9.23 11.14
C ASP A 65 7.94 -7.88 11.30
N ASP A 66 9.27 -7.90 11.45
CA ASP A 66 10.06 -6.70 11.72
C ASP A 66 9.90 -5.65 10.61
N SER A 67 9.94 -6.06 9.35
CA SER A 67 9.76 -5.15 8.21
C SER A 67 8.34 -4.59 8.15
N GLY A 68 7.34 -5.43 8.34
CA GLY A 68 5.94 -5.01 8.32
C GLY A 68 5.59 -4.09 9.49
N LEU A 69 6.12 -4.36 10.69
CA LEU A 69 5.93 -3.50 11.86
C LEU A 69 6.63 -2.15 11.69
N ALA A 70 7.88 -2.14 11.19
CA ALA A 70 8.60 -0.90 10.93
C ALA A 70 7.85 -0.01 9.93
N LEU A 71 7.35 -0.59 8.83
CA LEU A 71 6.59 0.16 7.85
C LEU A 71 5.23 0.63 8.39
N THR A 72 4.55 -0.20 9.19
CA THR A 72 3.29 0.21 9.86
C THR A 72 3.53 1.41 10.78
N GLN A 73 4.64 1.41 11.51
CA GLN A 73 5.02 2.54 12.37
C GLN A 73 5.21 3.83 11.56
N GLU A 74 5.95 3.79 10.44
CA GLU A 74 6.15 4.98 9.60
C GLU A 74 4.85 5.47 8.96
N VAL A 75 3.96 4.56 8.56
CA VAL A 75 2.62 4.89 8.07
C VAL A 75 1.79 5.62 9.14
N LEU A 76 1.82 5.14 10.38
CA LEU A 76 1.15 5.82 11.50
C LEU A 76 1.78 7.18 11.81
N LEU A 77 3.10 7.29 11.80
CA LEU A 77 3.79 8.58 11.98
C LEU A 77 3.41 9.58 10.87
N ALA A 78 3.21 9.12 9.64
CA ALA A 78 2.68 9.96 8.58
C ALA A 78 1.24 10.44 8.90
N ALA A 79 0.38 9.53 9.35
CA ALA A 79 -0.99 9.86 9.75
C ALA A 79 -1.03 10.84 10.93
N ASP A 80 -0.14 10.70 11.92
CA ASP A 80 0.01 11.62 13.05
C ASP A 80 0.39 13.05 12.59
N ARG A 81 1.14 13.17 11.48
CA ARG A 81 1.45 14.45 10.84
C ARG A 81 0.27 15.07 10.07
N GLY A 82 -0.85 14.37 9.95
CA GLY A 82 -2.04 14.81 9.23
C GLY A 82 -2.14 14.25 7.79
N VAL A 83 -1.23 13.37 7.37
CA VAL A 83 -1.31 12.69 6.08
C VAL A 83 -2.53 11.77 6.07
N ARG A 84 -3.36 11.86 5.03
CA ARG A 84 -4.46 10.93 4.82
C ARG A 84 -3.92 9.59 4.30
N VAL A 85 -4.13 8.54 5.08
CA VAL A 85 -3.65 7.19 4.77
C VAL A 85 -4.80 6.28 4.37
N ARG A 86 -4.66 5.59 3.23
CA ARG A 86 -5.57 4.51 2.81
C ARG A 86 -4.78 3.21 2.67
N ILE A 87 -5.23 2.17 3.35
CA ILE A 87 -4.62 0.83 3.33
C ILE A 87 -5.61 -0.15 2.72
N LEU A 88 -5.30 -0.71 1.56
CA LEU A 88 -6.08 -1.72 0.87
C LEU A 88 -5.35 -3.05 0.85
N LEU A 89 -5.93 -4.07 1.47
CA LEU A 89 -5.33 -5.40 1.59
C LEU A 89 -6.25 -6.47 1.00
N ASP A 90 -5.68 -7.45 0.28
CA ASP A 90 -6.43 -8.64 -0.11
C ASP A 90 -6.71 -9.52 1.12
N ASP A 91 -7.95 -9.99 1.30
CA ASP A 91 -8.35 -10.69 2.51
C ASP A 91 -7.78 -12.10 2.66
N ILE A 92 -7.19 -12.68 1.65
CA ILE A 92 -6.81 -14.10 1.65
C ILE A 92 -5.80 -14.48 2.77
N TYR A 93 -4.86 -13.59 3.07
CA TYR A 93 -3.85 -13.80 4.12
C TYR A 93 -4.09 -12.99 5.39
N HIS A 94 -5.17 -12.21 5.42
CA HIS A 94 -5.44 -11.28 6.53
C HIS A 94 -6.53 -11.74 7.50
N SER A 95 -7.11 -12.91 7.27
CA SER A 95 -8.09 -13.53 8.16
C SER A 95 -7.48 -13.79 9.54
N GLY A 96 -8.16 -13.31 10.59
CA GLY A 96 -7.71 -13.41 11.98
C GLY A 96 -6.90 -12.22 12.48
N ARG A 97 -6.66 -11.20 11.65
CA ARG A 97 -5.98 -9.94 12.02
C ARG A 97 -6.95 -8.76 12.14
N ASP A 98 -8.25 -9.03 12.21
CA ASP A 98 -9.29 -7.99 12.19
C ASP A 98 -9.13 -6.96 13.31
N SER A 99 -8.74 -7.38 14.51
CA SER A 99 -8.52 -6.47 15.63
C SER A 99 -7.37 -5.48 15.39
N ALA A 100 -6.30 -5.92 14.74
CA ALA A 100 -5.17 -5.04 14.39
C ALA A 100 -5.61 -4.00 13.36
N TYR A 101 -6.33 -4.41 12.32
CA TYR A 101 -6.84 -3.47 11.29
C TYR A 101 -7.89 -2.52 11.85
N GLN A 102 -8.79 -2.99 12.70
CA GLN A 102 -9.74 -2.13 13.40
C GLN A 102 -9.01 -1.10 14.27
N THR A 103 -7.93 -1.49 14.94
CA THR A 103 -7.12 -0.54 15.72
C THR A 103 -6.50 0.53 14.83
N LEU A 104 -5.92 0.16 13.68
CA LEU A 104 -5.39 1.15 12.72
C LEU A 104 -6.49 2.09 12.22
N ASP A 105 -7.67 1.56 11.91
CA ASP A 105 -8.83 2.31 11.41
C ASP A 105 -9.44 3.27 12.46
N THR A 106 -9.10 3.12 13.75
CA THR A 106 -9.50 4.10 14.79
C THR A 106 -8.75 5.43 14.66
N HIS A 107 -7.61 5.46 13.97
CA HIS A 107 -6.87 6.68 13.75
C HIS A 107 -7.63 7.62 12.79
N PRO A 108 -7.83 8.91 13.10
CA PRO A 108 -8.69 9.81 12.32
C PRO A 108 -8.24 10.01 10.87
N ASN A 109 -6.95 9.80 10.58
CA ASN A 109 -6.35 9.97 9.26
C ASN A 109 -6.02 8.63 8.56
N VAL A 110 -6.45 7.49 9.12
CA VAL A 110 -6.23 6.16 8.52
C VAL A 110 -7.57 5.52 8.18
N GLU A 111 -7.67 4.94 6.99
CA GLU A 111 -8.79 4.10 6.57
C GLU A 111 -8.24 2.77 6.04
N VAL A 112 -8.77 1.66 6.57
CA VAL A 112 -8.36 0.30 6.16
C VAL A 112 -9.52 -0.39 5.46
N ARG A 113 -9.29 -0.92 4.27
CA ARG A 113 -10.25 -1.75 3.54
C ARG A 113 -9.67 -3.10 3.19
N LEU A 114 -10.53 -4.11 3.20
CA LEU A 114 -10.20 -5.45 2.73
C LEU A 114 -10.86 -5.70 1.38
N PHE A 115 -10.05 -6.03 0.39
CA PHE A 115 -10.53 -6.39 -0.93
C PHE A 115 -11.08 -7.82 -0.92
N ASN A 116 -12.27 -7.99 -1.50
CA ASN A 116 -12.97 -9.27 -1.64
C ASN A 116 -12.98 -10.10 -0.34
N PRO A 117 -13.61 -9.57 0.74
CA PRO A 117 -13.58 -10.18 2.06
C PRO A 117 -14.24 -11.56 2.05
N MET A 118 -13.62 -12.52 2.74
CA MET A 118 -14.13 -13.88 2.90
C MET A 118 -15.26 -13.90 3.92
N GLY A 119 -16.35 -14.61 3.58
CA GLY A 119 -17.55 -14.70 4.45
C GLY A 119 -17.28 -15.32 5.82
N ASN A 120 -16.38 -16.32 5.90
CA ASN A 120 -15.96 -16.96 7.15
C ASN A 120 -14.50 -16.60 7.44
N ARG A 121 -14.29 -15.70 8.40
CA ARG A 121 -12.98 -15.16 8.77
C ARG A 121 -12.37 -15.81 10.02
N GLY A 122 -13.07 -16.74 10.67
CA GLY A 122 -12.65 -17.42 11.90
C GLY A 122 -12.14 -18.85 11.69
N ALA A 123 -12.29 -19.68 12.72
CA ALA A 123 -11.85 -21.08 12.74
C ALA A 123 -12.46 -21.95 11.60
N THR A 124 -13.57 -21.51 11.01
CA THR A 124 -14.26 -22.21 9.92
C THR A 124 -13.88 -21.72 8.52
N LYS A 125 -12.80 -20.94 8.38
CA LYS A 125 -12.35 -20.42 7.07
C LYS A 125 -12.14 -21.52 6.00
N GLN A 126 -11.84 -22.75 6.41
CA GLN A 126 -11.73 -23.90 5.50
C GLN A 126 -13.01 -24.19 4.74
N SER A 127 -14.19 -23.84 5.28
CA SER A 127 -15.46 -23.98 4.56
C SER A 127 -15.54 -23.08 3.32
N ASN A 128 -14.82 -21.97 3.27
CA ASN A 128 -14.76 -21.12 2.09
C ASN A 128 -14.13 -21.84 0.88
N TYR A 129 -13.20 -22.77 1.13
CA TYR A 129 -12.57 -23.59 0.08
C TYR A 129 -13.51 -24.70 -0.43
N ALA A 130 -14.36 -25.24 0.46
CA ALA A 130 -15.27 -26.34 0.13
C ALA A 130 -16.55 -25.86 -0.57
N PHE A 131 -17.02 -24.66 -0.23
CA PHE A 131 -18.28 -24.10 -0.76
C PHE A 131 -18.04 -22.82 -1.56
N GLY A 132 -16.83 -22.66 -2.10
CA GLY A 132 -16.34 -21.44 -2.73
C GLY A 132 -17.28 -20.88 -3.78
N LYS A 133 -17.79 -19.68 -3.52
CA LYS A 133 -18.38 -18.84 -4.57
C LYS A 133 -17.29 -18.53 -5.60
N SER A 134 -17.67 -18.37 -6.84
CA SER A 134 -16.76 -18.03 -7.95
C SER A 134 -15.89 -16.80 -7.67
N THR A 135 -16.31 -15.92 -6.78
CA THR A 135 -15.58 -14.73 -6.31
C THR A 135 -14.31 -15.04 -5.48
N PHE A 136 -14.16 -16.27 -4.94
CA PHE A 136 -12.99 -16.64 -4.15
C PHE A 136 -11.67 -16.51 -4.93
N ASN A 137 -11.70 -16.76 -6.24
CA ASN A 137 -10.52 -16.71 -7.11
C ASN A 137 -10.16 -15.31 -7.61
N TYR A 138 -11.00 -14.32 -7.40
CA TYR A 138 -10.70 -12.94 -7.77
C TYR A 138 -9.90 -12.28 -6.65
N ARG A 139 -8.58 -12.28 -6.80
CA ARG A 139 -7.65 -11.72 -5.81
C ARG A 139 -6.95 -10.50 -6.36
N MET A 140 -6.70 -9.54 -5.48
CA MET A 140 -5.97 -8.33 -5.77
C MET A 140 -4.47 -8.58 -5.57
N HIS A 141 -3.74 -8.79 -6.66
CA HIS A 141 -2.30 -9.09 -6.60
C HIS A 141 -1.40 -7.87 -6.84
N ASN A 142 -1.96 -6.70 -6.99
CA ASN A 142 -1.24 -5.44 -7.16
C ASN A 142 -0.50 -5.05 -5.88
N LYS A 143 0.67 -4.43 -6.03
CA LYS A 143 1.45 -3.83 -4.95
C LYS A 143 1.74 -2.39 -5.33
N ILE A 144 1.19 -1.47 -4.55
CA ILE A 144 1.29 -0.03 -4.76
C ILE A 144 1.66 0.61 -3.43
N PHE A 145 2.62 1.51 -3.48
CA PHE A 145 2.95 2.43 -2.40
C PHE A 145 3.04 3.83 -3.03
N LEU A 146 1.96 4.60 -2.93
CA LEU A 146 1.79 5.88 -3.62
C LEU A 146 1.77 7.01 -2.60
N VAL A 147 2.61 8.01 -2.81
CA VAL A 147 2.79 9.17 -1.94
C VAL A 147 2.42 10.45 -2.67
N ASP A 148 1.58 11.26 -2.03
CA ASP A 148 1.13 12.58 -2.50
C ASP A 148 0.58 12.57 -3.94
N GLY A 149 0.19 11.39 -4.45
CA GLY A 149 -0.26 11.20 -5.82
C GLY A 149 0.80 11.43 -6.90
N VAL A 150 2.07 11.61 -6.55
CA VAL A 150 3.14 12.02 -7.47
C VAL A 150 4.35 11.11 -7.49
N ALA A 151 4.50 10.24 -6.49
CA ALA A 151 5.60 9.27 -6.41
C ALA A 151 5.08 7.91 -5.97
N ALA A 152 5.42 6.85 -6.69
CA ALA A 152 4.96 5.49 -6.42
C ALA A 152 6.11 4.50 -6.41
N ILE A 153 5.98 3.44 -5.59
CA ILE A 153 6.75 2.20 -5.72
C ILE A 153 5.80 1.13 -6.21
N LEU A 154 6.16 0.50 -7.33
CA LEU A 154 5.36 -0.48 -8.05
C LEU A 154 6.17 -1.73 -8.33
N GLY A 155 5.59 -2.91 -8.16
CA GLY A 155 6.29 -4.16 -8.49
C GLY A 155 5.70 -5.40 -7.86
N GLY A 156 6.55 -6.39 -7.61
CA GLY A 156 6.13 -7.72 -7.15
C GLY A 156 6.23 -7.93 -5.64
N ARG A 157 7.05 -7.14 -4.89
CA ARG A 157 7.27 -7.37 -3.45
C ARG A 157 6.02 -7.07 -2.63
N ASN A 158 5.65 -8.03 -1.78
CA ASN A 158 4.75 -7.77 -0.66
C ASN A 158 5.51 -7.18 0.53
N ILE A 159 4.83 -6.98 1.65
CA ILE A 159 5.44 -6.51 2.89
C ILE A 159 5.68 -7.71 3.81
N GLY A 160 6.95 -8.00 4.07
CA GLY A 160 7.42 -9.10 4.89
C GLY A 160 8.94 -9.27 4.78
N ASP A 161 9.57 -9.82 5.81
CA ASP A 161 11.02 -9.96 5.91
C ASP A 161 11.62 -10.73 4.74
N GLU A 162 10.92 -11.75 4.23
CA GLU A 162 11.35 -12.55 3.07
C GLU A 162 11.37 -11.78 1.74
N TYR A 163 10.67 -10.63 1.65
CA TYR A 163 10.71 -9.76 0.48
C TYR A 163 11.81 -8.70 0.55
N PHE A 164 12.34 -8.47 1.75
CA PHE A 164 13.34 -7.43 2.00
C PHE A 164 14.71 -7.99 2.37
N GLY A 165 14.94 -9.29 2.12
CA GLY A 165 16.25 -9.93 2.35
C GLY A 165 16.57 -10.15 3.83
N ARG A 166 15.57 -10.19 4.70
CA ARG A 166 15.74 -10.25 6.16
C ARG A 166 15.34 -11.59 6.79
N ASP A 167 14.70 -12.47 6.03
CA ASP A 167 14.37 -13.80 6.52
C ASP A 167 15.62 -14.71 6.53
N THR A 168 15.76 -15.51 7.58
CA THR A 168 16.94 -16.39 7.77
C THR A 168 16.83 -17.71 7.02
N SER A 169 15.64 -18.07 6.55
CA SER A 169 15.37 -19.36 5.89
C SER A 169 15.36 -19.23 4.37
N PHE A 170 14.65 -18.22 3.85
CA PHE A 170 14.59 -17.94 2.41
C PHE A 170 14.21 -16.50 2.14
N ASN A 171 14.63 -15.98 0.98
CA ASN A 171 14.22 -14.65 0.54
C ASN A 171 13.78 -14.72 -0.92
N PHE A 172 12.69 -14.02 -1.24
CA PHE A 172 12.23 -13.87 -2.61
C PHE A 172 13.17 -12.93 -3.39
N GLN A 173 13.41 -13.27 -4.64
CA GLN A 173 14.01 -12.35 -5.59
C GLN A 173 12.89 -11.71 -6.40
N ASP A 174 12.82 -10.41 -6.36
CA ASP A 174 11.78 -9.64 -7.04
C ASP A 174 12.33 -8.29 -7.50
N MET A 175 11.62 -7.63 -8.38
CA MET A 175 12.00 -6.33 -8.92
C MET A 175 10.84 -5.35 -8.82
N GLU A 176 11.18 -4.10 -8.56
CA GLU A 176 10.24 -3.00 -8.48
C GLU A 176 10.77 -1.79 -9.21
N ALA A 177 9.95 -0.78 -9.33
CA ALA A 177 10.31 0.51 -9.84
C ALA A 177 9.79 1.62 -8.91
N ILE A 178 10.61 2.64 -8.72
CA ILE A 178 10.17 3.95 -8.28
C ILE A 178 9.71 4.70 -9.52
N ALA A 179 8.52 5.27 -9.46
CA ALA A 179 7.92 6.02 -10.54
C ALA A 179 7.45 7.39 -10.04
N ILE A 180 7.67 8.44 -10.82
CA ILE A 180 7.26 9.81 -10.49
C ILE A 180 6.54 10.45 -11.69
N GLY A 181 5.72 11.48 -11.43
CA GLY A 181 5.01 12.23 -12.47
C GLY A 181 3.75 11.52 -12.97
N GLU A 182 3.50 11.52 -14.28
CA GLU A 182 2.24 11.03 -14.86
C GLU A 182 1.92 9.58 -14.51
N VAL A 183 2.91 8.69 -14.53
CA VAL A 183 2.71 7.27 -14.19
C VAL A 183 2.30 7.06 -12.72
N ALA A 184 2.77 7.92 -11.80
CA ALA A 184 2.28 7.87 -10.41
C ALA A 184 0.83 8.32 -10.32
N ALA A 185 0.45 9.23 -11.18
CA ALA A 185 -0.91 9.69 -11.36
C ALA A 185 -1.86 8.56 -11.79
N ASP A 186 -1.53 7.90 -12.88
CA ASP A 186 -2.29 6.76 -13.40
C ASP A 186 -2.38 5.64 -12.35
N THR A 187 -1.33 5.50 -11.53
CA THR A 187 -1.32 4.58 -10.39
C THR A 187 -2.39 4.94 -9.35
N GLY A 188 -2.60 6.24 -9.07
CA GLY A 188 -3.65 6.71 -8.17
C GLY A 188 -5.06 6.40 -8.70
N GLU A 189 -5.27 6.59 -10.00
CA GLU A 189 -6.54 6.20 -10.65
C GLU A 189 -6.77 4.69 -10.57
N ALA A 190 -5.74 3.88 -10.83
CA ALA A 190 -5.82 2.43 -10.69
C ALA A 190 -6.10 2.00 -9.24
N PHE A 191 -5.47 2.63 -8.25
CA PHE A 191 -5.77 2.39 -6.84
C PHE A 191 -7.24 2.68 -6.52
N ASP A 192 -7.78 3.82 -6.98
CA ASP A 192 -9.16 4.21 -6.72
C ASP A 192 -10.18 3.23 -7.30
N LEU A 193 -9.90 2.60 -8.44
CA LEU A 193 -10.75 1.55 -8.99
C LEU A 193 -10.89 0.35 -8.04
N PHE A 194 -9.79 -0.10 -7.43
CA PHE A 194 -9.81 -1.18 -6.45
C PHE A 194 -10.37 -0.74 -5.10
N TRP A 195 -10.10 0.49 -4.69
CA TRP A 195 -10.57 1.05 -3.43
C TRP A 195 -12.09 1.17 -3.37
N ASN A 196 -12.72 1.46 -4.49
CA ASN A 196 -14.17 1.67 -4.62
C ASN A 196 -14.93 0.42 -5.14
N ALA A 197 -14.25 -0.72 -5.32
CA ALA A 197 -14.81 -1.96 -5.85
C ALA A 197 -15.76 -2.69 -4.86
#